data_5127d061a42950290c592d7938948885
#
_entry.id   5127d061a42950290c592d7938948885
#
_cell.length_a   1.000
_cell.length_b   1.000
_cell.length_c   1.000
_cell.angle_alpha   90.00
_cell.angle_beta   90.00
_cell.angle_gamma   90.00
#
_symmetry.space_group_name_H-M   'P 1'
#
loop_
_entity.id
_entity.type
_entity.pdbx_description
1 polymer ?
#
loop_
_entity_poly.entity_id
_entity_poly.type
_entity_poly.pdbx_seq_one_letter_code
_entity_poly.pdbx_strand_id
1 'polypeptide(L)'
;NYNLKYNMESITEDYYLPLKNKINEIEQVFEKLNIKFKSFIDNPNHYDRTFFVSSGLGWQGKSTMMLTPGSGPWQLLATIYVDHAFEESKNTNYSCGECNLCQISCPTGALNSEYKLDSNKCISYWLQSPELIPYEMRDAIGNKFYGCDDCLTSCPPGQENNNVVISVSYTHLTLPTT
;
A
#
# COMPACT_ATOMS: atom_id res chain seq x y z
N ASN A 1 -4.90 25.99 -20.65
CA ASN A 1 -3.92 25.26 -19.80
C ASN A 1 -4.70 24.42 -18.80
N TYR A 2 -4.93 23.17 -19.15
CA TYR A 2 -5.51 22.20 -18.21
C TYR A 2 -4.39 21.67 -17.33
N ASN A 3 -4.36 22.06 -16.04
CA ASN A 3 -3.48 21.44 -15.05
C ASN A 3 -4.07 20.08 -14.67
N LEU A 4 -3.64 19.03 -15.36
CA LEU A 4 -3.99 17.67 -15.01
C LEU A 4 -3.26 17.28 -13.71
N LYS A 5 -3.97 16.63 -12.80
CA LYS A 5 -3.39 16.05 -11.58
C LYS A 5 -3.22 14.56 -11.74
N TYR A 6 -2.04 14.09 -11.37
CA TYR A 6 -1.69 12.67 -11.28
C TYR A 6 -1.61 12.27 -9.82
N ASN A 7 -1.75 11.01 -9.52
CA ASN A 7 -1.28 10.49 -8.25
C ASN A 7 0.27 10.42 -8.25
N MET A 8 0.88 10.32 -7.07
CA MET A 8 2.35 10.28 -6.96
C MET A 8 2.97 9.11 -7.73
N GLU A 9 2.26 7.99 -7.81
CA GLU A 9 2.73 6.78 -8.50
C GLU A 9 2.84 6.99 -10.03
N SER A 10 1.98 7.81 -10.63
CA SER A 10 1.97 8.02 -12.09
C SER A 10 3.02 9.01 -12.60
N ILE A 11 3.73 9.70 -11.70
CA ILE A 11 4.72 10.74 -12.05
C ILE A 11 6.12 10.14 -12.20
N THR A 12 6.39 9.04 -11.50
CA THR A 12 7.70 8.38 -11.51
C THR A 12 7.78 7.32 -12.61
N GLU A 13 9.00 7.02 -13.07
CA GLU A 13 9.26 5.80 -13.85
C GLU A 13 8.76 4.59 -13.08
N ASP A 14 8.56 3.43 -13.75
CA ASP A 14 8.01 2.20 -13.16
C ASP A 14 8.43 2.02 -11.69
N TYR A 15 7.56 2.44 -10.77
CA TYR A 15 7.81 2.38 -9.32
C TYR A 15 7.98 0.95 -8.79
N TYR A 16 7.52 -0.05 -9.53
CA TYR A 16 7.79 -1.45 -9.24
C TYR A 16 9.22 -1.87 -9.54
N LEU A 17 9.93 -1.16 -10.42
CA LEU A 17 11.29 -1.54 -10.79
C LEU A 17 12.28 -1.49 -9.61
N PRO A 18 12.31 -0.44 -8.78
CA PRO A 18 13.13 -0.42 -7.57
C PRO A 18 12.77 -1.57 -6.60
N LEU A 19 11.47 -1.85 -6.43
CA LEU A 19 11.02 -2.95 -5.57
C LEU A 19 11.47 -4.31 -6.11
N LYS A 20 11.28 -4.57 -7.42
CA LYS A 20 11.76 -5.80 -8.08
C LYS A 20 13.26 -5.98 -7.92
N ASN A 21 14.05 -4.91 -8.09
CA ASN A 21 15.50 -4.97 -7.92
C ASN A 21 15.88 -5.37 -6.49
N LYS A 22 15.20 -4.80 -5.48
CA LYS A 22 15.43 -5.18 -4.08
C LYS A 22 15.05 -6.62 -3.78
N ILE A 23 13.94 -7.09 -4.33
CA ILE A 23 13.53 -8.49 -4.19
C ILE A 23 14.56 -9.41 -4.83
N ASN A 24 15.02 -9.11 -6.04
CA ASN A 24 16.04 -9.89 -6.72
C ASN A 24 17.36 -9.96 -5.92
N GLU A 25 17.79 -8.86 -5.28
CA GLU A 25 18.96 -8.87 -4.40
C GLU A 25 18.79 -9.86 -3.23
N ILE A 26 17.60 -9.89 -2.62
CA ILE A 26 17.27 -10.81 -1.52
C ILE A 26 17.22 -12.27 -2.02
N GLU A 27 16.57 -12.50 -3.15
CA GLU A 27 16.48 -13.82 -3.79
C GLU A 27 17.86 -14.43 -4.05
N GLN A 28 18.80 -13.63 -4.56
CA GLN A 28 20.19 -14.06 -4.78
C GLN A 28 20.89 -14.47 -3.45
N VAL A 29 20.55 -13.83 -2.34
CA VAL A 29 21.08 -14.25 -1.02
C VAL A 29 20.48 -15.58 -0.62
N PHE A 30 19.17 -15.77 -0.79
CA PHE A 30 18.52 -17.05 -0.47
C PHE A 30 19.03 -18.20 -1.33
N GLU A 31 19.27 -17.97 -2.63
CA GLU A 31 19.91 -18.96 -3.51
C GLU A 31 21.29 -19.38 -3.00
N LYS A 32 22.14 -18.43 -2.62
CA LYS A 32 23.47 -18.71 -2.07
C LYS A 32 23.42 -19.50 -0.76
N LEU A 33 22.37 -19.32 0.02
CA LEU A 33 22.14 -20.01 1.29
C LEU A 33 21.35 -21.32 1.13
N ASN A 34 20.98 -21.70 -0.11
CA ASN A 34 20.10 -22.84 -0.41
C ASN A 34 18.75 -22.80 0.33
N ILE A 35 18.22 -21.60 0.56
CA ILE A 35 16.89 -21.39 1.13
C ILE A 35 15.89 -21.36 -0.03
N LYS A 36 14.84 -22.17 0.03
CA LYS A 36 13.77 -22.11 -0.97
C LYS A 36 12.87 -20.92 -0.67
N PHE A 37 12.49 -20.22 -1.72
CA PHE A 37 11.64 -19.03 -1.60
C PHE A 37 10.61 -18.92 -2.72
N LYS A 38 9.60 -18.07 -2.50
CA LYS A 38 8.64 -17.65 -3.49
C LYS A 38 8.22 -16.22 -3.20
N SER A 39 8.48 -15.31 -4.13
CA SER A 39 8.19 -13.89 -3.99
C SER A 39 6.87 -13.51 -4.67
N PHE A 40 6.19 -12.53 -4.09
CA PHE A 40 4.94 -11.96 -4.58
C PHE A 40 5.05 -10.44 -4.54
N ILE A 41 4.75 -9.81 -5.66
CA ILE A 41 4.65 -8.36 -5.82
C ILE A 41 3.34 -8.11 -6.56
N ASP A 42 2.44 -7.33 -5.97
CA ASP A 42 1.14 -6.96 -6.56
C ASP A 42 0.39 -8.14 -7.20
N ASN A 43 0.27 -9.22 -6.46
CA ASN A 43 -0.35 -10.44 -6.96
C ASN A 43 -1.82 -10.52 -6.50
N PRO A 44 -2.80 -10.64 -7.42
CA PRO A 44 -4.23 -10.66 -7.07
C PRO A 44 -4.65 -11.85 -6.21
N ASN A 45 -3.85 -12.92 -6.17
CA ASN A 45 -4.11 -14.11 -5.36
C ASN A 45 -3.34 -14.10 -4.02
N HIS A 46 -2.80 -12.97 -3.63
CA HIS A 46 -2.02 -12.82 -2.42
C HIS A 46 -2.50 -11.62 -1.58
N TYR A 47 -2.51 -11.78 -0.26
CA TYR A 47 -3.04 -10.79 0.68
C TYR A 47 -1.90 -9.99 1.34
N ASP A 48 -1.14 -9.22 0.56
CA ASP A 48 0.01 -8.44 1.03
C ASP A 48 -0.29 -7.60 2.27
N ARG A 49 -1.45 -6.95 2.31
CA ARG A 49 -1.85 -6.09 3.43
C ARG A 49 -1.97 -6.85 4.76
N THR A 50 -2.54 -8.06 4.71
CA THR A 50 -2.67 -8.91 5.90
C THR A 50 -1.31 -9.35 6.40
N PHE A 51 -0.43 -9.77 5.51
CA PHE A 51 0.93 -10.17 5.85
C PHE A 51 1.75 -9.00 6.40
N PHE A 52 1.60 -7.81 5.84
CA PHE A 52 2.24 -6.60 6.34
C PHE A 52 1.89 -6.32 7.81
N VAL A 53 0.61 -6.37 8.16
CA VAL A 53 0.17 -6.15 9.55
C VAL A 53 0.71 -7.26 10.46
N SER A 54 0.61 -8.53 10.03
CA SER A 54 1.09 -9.67 10.80
C SER A 54 2.60 -9.66 11.02
N SER A 55 3.37 -9.03 10.11
CA SER A 55 4.83 -8.91 10.26
C SER A 55 5.27 -7.86 11.30
N GLY A 56 4.34 -7.07 11.85
CA GLY A 56 4.65 -6.03 12.82
C GLY A 56 5.38 -4.81 12.25
N LEU A 57 5.49 -4.65 10.93
CA LEU A 57 6.15 -3.51 10.29
C LEU A 57 5.36 -2.21 10.41
N GLY A 58 4.06 -2.33 10.63
CA GLY A 58 3.17 -1.19 10.72
C GLY A 58 1.75 -1.61 11.08
N TRP A 59 0.79 -0.80 10.73
CA TRP A 59 -0.64 -1.02 11.04
C TRP A 59 -1.54 -0.69 9.87
N GLN A 60 -2.76 -1.20 9.90
CA GLN A 60 -3.80 -0.78 8.99
C GLN A 60 -4.36 0.57 9.43
N GLY A 61 -4.32 1.56 8.53
CA GLY A 61 -4.91 2.86 8.77
C GLY A 61 -6.44 2.87 8.58
N LYS A 62 -7.12 3.87 9.16
CA LYS A 62 -8.56 4.10 8.94
C LYS A 62 -8.90 4.34 7.46
N SER A 63 -7.93 4.76 6.65
CA SER A 63 -8.01 4.87 5.19
C SER A 63 -7.99 3.54 4.44
N THR A 64 -7.89 2.41 5.14
CA THR A 64 -7.61 1.08 4.60
C THR A 64 -6.20 0.86 4.05
N MET A 65 -5.37 1.90 4.03
CA MET A 65 -3.97 1.80 3.61
C MET A 65 -3.10 1.25 4.74
N MET A 66 -2.01 0.59 4.35
CA MET A 66 -1.00 0.16 5.31
C MET A 66 -0.11 1.34 5.66
N LEU A 67 0.21 1.50 6.94
CA LEU A 67 0.98 2.62 7.46
C LEU A 67 2.25 2.12 8.14
N THR A 68 3.37 2.71 7.80
CA THR A 68 4.67 2.46 8.45
C THR A 68 5.06 3.67 9.30
N PRO A 69 5.66 3.47 10.49
CA PRO A 69 6.18 4.57 11.27
C PRO A 69 7.13 5.45 10.46
N GLY A 70 6.92 6.76 10.46
CA GLY A 70 7.75 7.74 9.76
C GLY A 70 7.49 7.89 8.25
N SER A 71 6.91 6.89 7.59
CA SER A 71 6.64 6.94 6.13
C SER A 71 5.15 6.98 5.81
N GLY A 72 4.31 6.63 6.78
CA GLY A 72 2.87 6.61 6.60
C GLY A 72 2.43 5.65 5.49
N PRO A 73 1.55 6.10 4.57
CA PRO A 73 1.02 5.25 3.50
C PRO A 73 1.93 5.15 2.25
N TRP A 74 3.07 5.86 2.23
CA TRP A 74 3.97 5.95 1.07
C TRP A 74 4.94 4.78 1.03
N GLN A 75 4.45 3.60 0.65
CA GLN A 75 5.24 2.38 0.56
C GLN A 75 4.68 1.40 -0.45
N LEU A 76 5.56 0.59 -1.00
CA LEU A 76 5.22 -0.56 -1.81
C LEU A 76 5.40 -1.83 -0.98
N LEU A 77 4.52 -2.80 -1.16
CA LEU A 77 4.54 -4.06 -0.45
C LEU A 77 5.02 -5.19 -1.35
N ALA A 78 5.83 -6.06 -0.79
CA ALA A 78 6.16 -7.35 -1.37
C ALA A 78 6.22 -8.40 -0.27
N THR A 79 5.94 -9.64 -0.62
CA THR A 79 6.00 -10.77 0.31
C THR A 79 6.90 -11.85 -0.25
N ILE A 80 7.78 -12.41 0.59
CA ILE A 80 8.61 -13.55 0.24
C ILE A 80 8.31 -14.67 1.22
N TYR A 81 7.83 -15.80 0.71
CA TYR A 81 7.72 -17.05 1.47
C TYR A 81 9.06 -17.77 1.41
N VAL A 82 9.49 -18.29 2.53
CA VAL A 82 10.74 -19.03 2.64
C VAL A 82 10.55 -20.31 3.48
N ASP A 83 11.34 -21.34 3.18
CA ASP A 83 11.36 -22.59 3.96
C ASP A 83 12.37 -22.54 5.13
N HIS A 84 12.64 -21.35 5.64
CA HIS A 84 13.58 -21.10 6.72
C HIS A 84 12.90 -20.31 7.85
N ALA A 85 13.20 -20.69 9.09
CA ALA A 85 12.69 -19.96 10.26
C ALA A 85 13.55 -18.73 10.54
N PHE A 86 12.91 -17.56 10.57
CA PHE A 86 13.51 -16.31 11.05
C PHE A 86 12.95 -15.96 12.44
N GLU A 87 13.60 -15.06 13.14
CA GLU A 87 13.04 -14.50 14.36
C GLU A 87 11.79 -13.68 14.03
N GLU A 88 10.74 -13.87 14.79
CA GLU A 88 9.50 -13.12 14.62
C GLU A 88 9.70 -11.64 14.98
N SER A 89 9.18 -10.76 14.17
CA SER A 89 9.14 -9.33 14.49
C SER A 89 8.18 -9.09 15.64
N LYS A 90 8.51 -8.14 16.52
CA LYS A 90 7.59 -7.71 17.56
C LYS A 90 6.45 -6.89 16.93
N ASN A 91 5.21 -7.19 17.31
CA ASN A 91 4.06 -6.39 16.90
C ASN A 91 4.24 -4.92 17.32
N THR A 92 3.94 -4.02 16.41
CA THR A 92 3.87 -2.59 16.71
C THR A 92 2.51 -2.27 17.32
N ASN A 93 2.50 -1.48 18.40
CA ASN A 93 1.27 -0.99 19.01
C ASN A 93 0.82 0.35 18.40
N TYR A 94 1.16 0.60 17.13
CA TYR A 94 0.75 1.80 16.43
C TYR A 94 -0.69 1.73 15.97
N SER A 95 -1.38 2.86 16.02
CA SER A 95 -2.76 3.01 15.53
C SER A 95 -3.00 4.45 15.10
N CYS A 96 -4.12 4.68 14.42
CA CYS A 96 -4.56 6.03 14.05
C CYS A 96 -5.14 6.83 15.22
N GLY A 97 -5.40 6.20 16.39
CA GLY A 97 -6.05 6.87 17.51
C GLY A 97 -7.31 7.63 17.09
N GLU A 98 -7.47 8.88 17.54
CA GLU A 98 -8.61 9.75 17.21
C GLU A 98 -8.49 10.44 15.83
N CYS A 99 -7.41 10.24 15.08
CA CYS A 99 -7.22 10.87 13.77
C CYS A 99 -8.23 10.36 12.75
N ASN A 100 -8.84 11.29 11.98
CA ASN A 100 -9.80 11.00 10.91
C ASN A 100 -9.54 11.86 9.65
N LEU A 101 -8.35 12.43 9.51
CA LEU A 101 -8.02 13.35 8.41
C LEU A 101 -8.22 12.73 7.03
N CYS A 102 -7.91 11.46 6.85
CA CYS A 102 -8.14 10.74 5.57
C CYS A 102 -9.63 10.67 5.21
N GLN A 103 -10.52 10.56 6.20
CA GLN A 103 -11.97 10.56 5.98
C GLN A 103 -12.47 11.95 5.61
N ILE A 104 -11.98 12.99 6.31
CA ILE A 104 -12.35 14.39 6.06
C ILE A 104 -11.84 14.85 4.67
N SER A 105 -10.66 14.44 4.27
CA SER A 105 -10.05 14.84 3.00
C SER A 105 -10.59 14.08 1.79
N CYS A 106 -11.35 13.00 1.98
CA CYS A 106 -11.93 12.24 0.88
C CYS A 106 -13.05 13.04 0.20
N PRO A 107 -12.87 13.52 -1.06
CA PRO A 107 -13.82 14.44 -1.69
C PRO A 107 -15.18 13.82 -2.00
N THR A 108 -15.26 12.49 -2.00
CA THR A 108 -16.49 11.75 -2.31
C THR A 108 -17.07 11.03 -1.10
N GLY A 109 -16.41 11.12 0.07
CA GLY A 109 -16.82 10.38 1.25
C GLY A 109 -16.74 8.87 1.09
N ALA A 110 -15.84 8.37 0.24
CA ALA A 110 -15.60 6.94 0.06
C ALA A 110 -15.12 6.26 1.36
N LEU A 111 -14.47 7.01 2.25
CA LEU A 111 -14.05 6.59 3.58
C LEU A 111 -15.07 7.01 4.65
N ASN A 112 -16.29 6.56 4.52
CA ASN A 112 -17.42 6.96 5.38
C ASN A 112 -17.40 6.31 6.78
N SER A 113 -16.58 5.31 6.98
CA SER A 113 -16.34 4.68 8.28
C SER A 113 -14.89 4.19 8.39
N GLU A 114 -14.43 4.01 9.62
CA GLU A 114 -13.08 3.54 9.89
C GLU A 114 -12.82 2.16 9.28
N TYR A 115 -11.67 2.00 8.67
CA TYR A 115 -11.20 0.73 8.10
C TYR A 115 -12.10 0.16 6.98
N LYS A 116 -12.96 1.00 6.38
CA LYS A 116 -13.84 0.61 5.27
C LYS A 116 -13.75 1.61 4.14
N LEU A 117 -13.68 1.08 2.92
CA LEU A 117 -13.71 1.85 1.69
C LEU A 117 -14.94 1.43 0.86
N ASP A 118 -15.76 2.41 0.51
CA ASP A 118 -16.79 2.24 -0.52
C ASP A 118 -16.12 2.49 -1.90
N SER A 119 -15.78 1.41 -2.60
CA SER A 119 -15.11 1.50 -3.90
C SER A 119 -15.96 2.24 -4.94
N ASN A 120 -17.29 2.16 -4.86
CA ASN A 120 -18.18 2.85 -5.78
C ASN A 120 -18.12 4.39 -5.65
N LYS A 121 -17.53 4.88 -4.55
CA LYS A 121 -17.28 6.31 -4.32
C LYS A 121 -15.80 6.67 -4.45
N CYS A 122 -14.91 5.71 -4.63
CA CYS A 122 -13.47 5.97 -4.69
C CYS A 122 -13.07 6.49 -6.07
N ILE A 123 -12.50 7.70 -6.12
CA ILE A 123 -12.02 8.31 -7.37
C ILE A 123 -10.93 7.43 -8.00
N SER A 124 -10.01 6.89 -7.20
CA SER A 124 -8.94 6.02 -7.71
C SER A 124 -9.50 4.76 -8.38
N TYR A 125 -10.55 4.18 -7.83
CA TYR A 125 -11.24 3.05 -8.45
C TYR A 125 -11.82 3.42 -9.83
N TRP A 126 -12.58 4.51 -9.92
CA TRP A 126 -13.22 4.91 -11.16
C TRP A 126 -12.23 5.34 -12.25
N LEU A 127 -11.12 5.99 -11.90
CA LEU A 127 -10.10 6.38 -12.87
C LEU A 127 -9.29 5.19 -13.41
N GLN A 128 -9.34 4.03 -12.77
CA GLN A 128 -8.68 2.80 -13.19
C GLN A 128 -9.67 1.73 -13.68
N SER A 129 -10.97 1.96 -13.52
CA SER A 129 -12.00 1.04 -13.98
C SER A 129 -12.14 1.12 -15.52
N PRO A 130 -12.38 -0.02 -16.20
CA PRO A 130 -12.75 -0.01 -17.60
C PRO A 130 -14.18 0.48 -17.86
N GLU A 131 -14.97 0.68 -16.81
CA GLU A 131 -16.37 1.10 -16.88
C GLU A 131 -16.49 2.61 -17.09
N LEU A 132 -17.65 3.05 -17.56
CA LEU A 132 -17.94 4.48 -17.69
C LEU A 132 -18.07 5.13 -16.31
N ILE A 133 -17.35 6.22 -16.11
CA ILE A 133 -17.40 6.99 -14.88
C ILE A 133 -18.82 7.56 -14.68
N PRO A 134 -19.49 7.27 -13.56
CA PRO A 134 -20.81 7.81 -13.24
C PRO A 134 -20.81 9.34 -13.28
N TYR A 135 -21.92 9.92 -13.70
CA TYR A 135 -22.02 11.36 -13.88
C TYR A 135 -21.76 12.13 -12.57
N GLU A 136 -22.29 11.61 -11.47
CA GLU A 136 -22.12 12.17 -10.12
C GLU A 136 -20.68 12.17 -9.60
N MET A 137 -19.81 11.34 -10.16
CA MET A 137 -18.40 11.29 -9.78
C MET A 137 -17.54 12.34 -10.49
N ARG A 138 -17.99 12.86 -11.62
CA ARG A 138 -17.17 13.68 -12.51
C ARG A 138 -16.72 14.99 -11.89
N ASP A 139 -17.59 15.64 -11.13
CA ASP A 139 -17.27 16.90 -10.46
C ASP A 139 -16.22 16.70 -9.37
N ALA A 140 -16.32 15.61 -8.60
CA ALA A 140 -15.36 15.29 -7.56
C ALA A 140 -14.00 14.84 -8.12
N ILE A 141 -13.97 14.23 -9.30
CA ILE A 141 -12.73 13.89 -10.02
C ILE A 141 -11.99 15.16 -10.43
N GLY A 142 -12.73 16.16 -10.93
CA GLY A 142 -12.16 17.42 -11.36
C GLY A 142 -11.10 17.23 -12.45
N ASN A 143 -9.87 17.64 -12.15
CA ASN A 143 -8.73 17.52 -13.08
C ASN A 143 -7.81 16.32 -12.78
N LYS A 144 -8.23 15.37 -11.95
CA LYS A 144 -7.47 14.13 -11.72
C LYS A 144 -7.54 13.27 -12.98
N PHE A 145 -6.39 12.77 -13.38
CA PHE A 145 -6.22 12.01 -14.61
C PHE A 145 -6.06 10.50 -14.32
N TYR A 146 -5.31 10.17 -13.29
CA TYR A 146 -5.03 8.78 -12.89
C TYR A 146 -4.82 8.71 -11.39
N GLY A 147 -5.56 7.84 -10.70
CA GLY A 147 -5.48 7.67 -9.26
C GLY A 147 -5.97 8.88 -8.44
N CYS A 148 -5.92 8.74 -7.13
CA CYS A 148 -6.28 9.79 -6.18
C CYS A 148 -5.55 9.55 -4.87
N ASP A 149 -4.78 10.54 -4.41
CA ASP A 149 -3.94 10.47 -3.21
C ASP A 149 -4.44 11.36 -2.07
N ASP A 150 -5.66 11.92 -2.15
CA ASP A 150 -6.16 12.89 -1.16
C ASP A 150 -6.15 12.30 0.27
N CYS A 151 -6.46 11.02 0.42
CA CYS A 151 -6.41 10.34 1.72
C CYS A 151 -4.97 9.98 2.16
N LEU A 152 -4.02 9.90 1.25
CA LEU A 152 -2.61 9.61 1.54
C LEU A 152 -1.89 10.90 1.95
N THR A 153 -2.06 11.96 1.16
CA THR A 153 -1.42 13.27 1.40
C THR A 153 -1.89 13.93 2.69
N SER A 154 -3.11 13.63 3.15
CA SER A 154 -3.63 14.13 4.42
C SER A 154 -3.16 13.33 5.63
N CYS A 155 -2.50 12.18 5.44
CA CYS A 155 -2.08 11.30 6.53
C CYS A 155 -0.85 11.86 7.24
N PRO A 156 -0.91 12.24 8.56
CA PRO A 156 0.19 12.88 9.25
C PRO A 156 1.52 12.11 9.22
N PRO A 157 1.55 10.78 9.44
CA PRO A 157 2.81 10.04 9.39
C PRO A 157 3.51 10.08 8.03
N GLY A 158 2.79 10.40 6.95
CA GLY A 158 3.33 10.46 5.58
C GLY A 158 3.73 11.86 5.13
N GLN A 159 3.44 12.91 5.91
CA GLN A 159 3.70 14.29 5.50
C GLN A 159 5.17 14.69 5.64
N GLU A 160 5.93 14.05 6.51
CA GLU A 160 7.33 14.37 6.76
C GLU A 160 8.28 13.79 5.72
N ASN A 161 7.84 12.81 4.95
CA ASN A 161 8.66 12.11 3.95
C ASN A 161 8.03 12.22 2.56
N ASN A 162 8.60 13.11 1.73
CA ASN A 162 8.28 13.14 0.28
C ASN A 162 8.98 12.01 -0.51
N ASN A 163 9.63 11.07 0.16
CA ASN A 163 10.34 9.96 -0.46
C ASN A 163 9.53 8.68 -0.29
N VAL A 164 9.27 7.99 -1.39
CA VAL A 164 8.69 6.64 -1.38
C VAL A 164 9.65 5.71 -0.64
N VAL A 165 9.21 5.11 0.44
CA VAL A 165 9.98 4.12 1.18
C VAL A 165 9.57 2.72 0.71
N ILE A 166 10.56 1.98 0.22
CA ILE A 166 10.38 0.58 -0.14
C ILE A 166 10.54 -0.24 1.13
N SER A 167 9.44 -0.79 1.62
CA SER A 167 9.44 -1.69 2.78
C SER A 167 9.29 -3.13 2.31
N VAL A 168 10.22 -3.98 2.72
CA VAL A 168 10.12 -5.43 2.51
C VAL A 168 9.78 -6.07 3.84
N SER A 169 8.66 -6.79 3.90
CA SER A 169 8.24 -7.51 5.09
C SER A 169 8.57 -8.99 5.00
N TYR A 170 9.06 -9.54 6.09
CA TYR A 170 9.28 -10.97 6.26
C TYR A 170 8.18 -11.50 7.17
N THR A 171 7.38 -12.44 6.67
CA THR A 171 6.43 -13.17 7.50
C THR A 171 6.82 -14.63 7.57
N HIS A 172 6.82 -15.17 8.77
CA HIS A 172 6.96 -16.59 9.00
C HIS A 172 5.61 -17.26 8.83
N LEU A 173 5.47 -18.06 7.79
CA LEU A 173 4.48 -19.12 7.73
C LEU A 173 5.25 -20.42 7.63
N THR A 174 5.36 -21.16 8.74
CA THR A 174 5.68 -22.57 8.68
C THR A 174 4.55 -23.27 7.96
N LEU A 175 4.78 -23.68 6.71
CA LEU A 175 3.87 -24.58 6.04
C LEU A 175 3.87 -25.90 6.83
N PRO A 176 2.70 -26.50 7.11
CA PRO A 176 2.67 -27.81 7.72
C PRO A 176 3.41 -28.78 6.82
N THR A 177 4.43 -29.43 7.38
CA THR A 177 5.11 -30.56 6.73
C THR A 177 4.14 -31.70 6.66
N THR A 178 3.60 -31.98 5.48
CA THR A 178 2.95 -33.26 5.15
C THR A 178 3.99 -34.27 4.72
#